data_74ab32d7efdf0680ee65974838fe0ea1
#
_entry.id   74ab32d7efdf0680ee65974838fe0ea1
#
_cell.length_a   1.000
_cell.length_b   1.000
_cell.length_c   1.000
_cell.angle_alpha   90.00
_cell.angle_beta   90.00
_cell.angle_gamma   90.00
#
_symmetry.space_group_name_H-M   'P 1'
#
loop_
_entity.id
_entity.type
_entity.pdbx_description
1 polymer ?
#
loop_
_entity_poly.entity_id
_entity_poly.type
_entity_poly.pdbx_seq_one_letter_code
_entity_poly.pdbx_strand_id
1 'polypeptide(L)'
;MSGETFTITIDQRPVDVVAGETVLKAAARIGIKIPTLCYLEKCGPLNSCQVCLVKINGRLVPSCGTVSEPGMSVESESVEVHEARRTALELLFSDHVGDCLAPCNRLCPLRLNIPVMLRETEEGRIQQAISTVFETLPLPGVLGALCHHPCEQGCRRGQWDDPAAIRAIEKHLADEHRQSKTPYIPSRKPASGKSVVIVGAGPAGLSAAWSLLRQGHSVTVADRHSQAGGTLTSVPPRHLPEEVLAGETRQLASLGLQFRFGSELGRDLTLDGLLRGFDAVILAVGGVTPAEAQSYGLESSSAGIKAQAETFETSRKAVFACGRAVREMTQVLRAISDGQSAATCVNQFLMGSPIRKTPKPFSSIMGRVGRTELKLFLRSTSTSSSTTPCNPSAGLDRREASLESSRCLHCDCRSSGSCALQTYAQTYGVDASRFRSQRRNFEQQVQPGGVIFEPGKCILCGICVKLTEIAREPLGLAFIGRGFNVRVSAPFNRSIEDGLRQTAEECVKHCPTGALSWK
;
A
#
# COMPACT_ATOMS: atom_id res chain seq x y z
N MET A 1 -11.24 -47.86 0.73
CA MET A 1 -12.33 -47.74 -0.25
C MET A 1 -11.81 -46.91 -1.40
N SER A 2 -11.51 -47.51 -2.56
CA SER A 2 -11.15 -46.76 -3.78
C SER A 2 -12.41 -46.02 -4.24
N GLY A 3 -12.42 -44.69 -4.02
CA GLY A 3 -13.52 -43.85 -4.49
C GLY A 3 -13.62 -43.94 -6.02
N GLU A 4 -14.83 -43.97 -6.53
CA GLU A 4 -15.11 -43.89 -7.96
C GLU A 4 -14.50 -42.61 -8.53
N THR A 5 -13.70 -42.70 -9.58
CA THR A 5 -13.05 -41.57 -10.24
C THR A 5 -13.76 -41.26 -11.55
N PHE A 6 -13.94 -40.00 -11.86
CA PHE A 6 -14.51 -39.53 -13.12
C PHE A 6 -13.87 -38.22 -13.53
N THR A 7 -14.04 -37.81 -14.77
CA THR A 7 -13.44 -36.60 -15.30
C THR A 7 -14.47 -35.46 -15.38
N ILE A 8 -14.07 -34.27 -14.94
CA ILE A 8 -14.76 -33.00 -15.19
C ILE A 8 -13.86 -32.06 -16.01
N THR A 9 -14.39 -30.97 -16.53
CA THR A 9 -13.56 -29.94 -17.17
C THR A 9 -13.58 -28.66 -16.33
N ILE A 10 -12.38 -28.07 -16.10
CA ILE A 10 -12.24 -26.77 -15.44
C ILE A 10 -11.42 -25.86 -16.37
N ASP A 11 -12.01 -24.76 -16.83
CA ASP A 11 -11.43 -23.83 -17.80
C ASP A 11 -10.83 -24.58 -19.01
N GLN A 12 -11.63 -25.47 -19.61
CA GLN A 12 -11.29 -26.33 -20.74
C GLN A 12 -10.21 -27.38 -20.47
N ARG A 13 -9.74 -27.57 -19.23
CA ARG A 13 -8.76 -28.59 -18.84
C ARG A 13 -9.49 -29.79 -18.24
N PRO A 14 -9.23 -31.01 -18.71
CA PRO A 14 -9.77 -32.22 -18.08
C PRO A 14 -9.12 -32.42 -16.70
N VAL A 15 -9.91 -32.80 -15.72
CA VAL A 15 -9.48 -33.02 -14.34
C VAL A 15 -10.16 -34.28 -13.82
N ASP A 16 -9.37 -35.27 -13.44
CA ASP A 16 -9.90 -36.46 -12.79
C ASP A 16 -10.20 -36.12 -11.31
N VAL A 17 -11.38 -36.44 -10.86
CA VAL A 17 -11.87 -36.16 -9.52
C VAL A 17 -12.35 -37.44 -8.84
N VAL A 18 -12.27 -37.45 -7.51
CA VAL A 18 -12.77 -38.55 -6.71
C VAL A 18 -14.18 -38.19 -6.22
N ALA A 19 -15.06 -39.19 -6.18
CA ALA A 19 -16.41 -38.98 -5.65
C ALA A 19 -16.40 -38.33 -4.28
N GLY A 20 -17.19 -37.25 -4.10
CA GLY A 20 -17.22 -36.42 -2.90
C GLY A 20 -16.22 -35.25 -2.88
N GLU A 21 -15.33 -35.14 -3.84
CA GLU A 21 -14.41 -33.99 -3.97
C GLU A 21 -15.16 -32.75 -4.44
N THR A 22 -14.93 -31.59 -3.79
CA THR A 22 -15.55 -30.34 -4.22
C THR A 22 -14.79 -29.72 -5.41
N VAL A 23 -15.51 -28.94 -6.22
CA VAL A 23 -14.94 -28.20 -7.36
C VAL A 23 -13.77 -27.31 -6.92
N LEU A 24 -13.84 -26.69 -5.73
CA LEU A 24 -12.73 -25.90 -5.18
C LEU A 24 -11.46 -26.73 -4.99
N LYS A 25 -11.56 -27.93 -4.44
CA LYS A 25 -10.42 -28.83 -4.21
C LYS A 25 -9.84 -29.33 -5.53
N ALA A 26 -10.71 -29.75 -6.45
CA ALA A 26 -10.30 -30.18 -7.79
C ALA A 26 -9.54 -29.08 -8.54
N ALA A 27 -10.04 -27.84 -8.51
CA ALA A 27 -9.37 -26.66 -9.10
C ALA A 27 -7.99 -26.41 -8.47
N ALA A 28 -7.90 -26.46 -7.14
CA ALA A 28 -6.64 -26.24 -6.43
C ALA A 28 -5.55 -27.27 -6.80
N ARG A 29 -5.92 -28.54 -7.00
CA ARG A 29 -5.00 -29.61 -7.42
C ARG A 29 -4.32 -29.35 -8.77
N ILE A 30 -5.00 -28.66 -9.68
CA ILE A 30 -4.45 -28.30 -11.00
C ILE A 30 -3.88 -26.86 -11.04
N GLY A 31 -3.70 -26.25 -9.87
CA GLY A 31 -3.09 -24.92 -9.73
C GLY A 31 -4.04 -23.73 -9.98
N ILE A 32 -5.34 -23.97 -10.15
CA ILE A 32 -6.34 -22.90 -10.29
C ILE A 32 -6.74 -22.40 -8.89
N LYS A 33 -6.47 -21.13 -8.61
CA LYS A 33 -6.75 -20.48 -7.33
C LYS A 33 -8.11 -19.76 -7.35
N ILE A 34 -9.14 -20.41 -6.87
CA ILE A 34 -10.44 -19.78 -6.67
C ILE A 34 -10.45 -19.03 -5.33
N PRO A 35 -10.87 -17.75 -5.28
CA PRO A 35 -10.86 -16.97 -4.04
C PRO A 35 -11.87 -17.46 -3.02
N THR A 36 -11.51 -17.45 -1.72
CA THR A 36 -12.39 -17.85 -0.62
C THR A 36 -12.22 -16.93 0.57
N LEU A 37 -13.30 -16.65 1.32
CA LEU A 37 -13.27 -15.90 2.59
C LEU A 37 -13.91 -16.69 3.75
N CYS A 38 -14.78 -17.65 3.46
CA CYS A 38 -15.47 -18.46 4.47
C CYS A 38 -15.14 -19.96 4.38
N TYR A 39 -14.00 -20.28 3.78
CA TYR A 39 -13.53 -21.66 3.67
C TYR A 39 -12.22 -21.85 4.42
N LEU A 40 -12.17 -22.83 5.27
CA LEU A 40 -10.97 -23.35 5.90
C LEU A 40 -11.08 -24.89 5.89
N GLU A 41 -10.06 -25.60 5.44
CA GLU A 41 -10.16 -27.03 5.18
C GLU A 41 -10.71 -27.84 6.35
N LYS A 42 -10.21 -27.57 7.57
CA LYS A 42 -10.67 -28.24 8.80
C LYS A 42 -12.10 -27.86 9.23
N CYS A 43 -12.62 -26.72 8.76
CA CYS A 43 -13.98 -26.27 9.03
C CYS A 43 -14.98 -26.76 7.97
N GLY A 44 -14.48 -27.14 6.81
CA GLY A 44 -15.28 -27.38 5.62
C GLY A 44 -15.90 -26.11 5.02
N PRO A 45 -16.80 -26.25 4.06
CA PRO A 45 -17.47 -25.13 3.41
C PRO A 45 -18.56 -24.54 4.30
N LEU A 46 -18.52 -23.21 4.52
CA LEU A 46 -19.56 -22.49 5.27
C LEU A 46 -20.55 -21.76 4.35
N ASN A 47 -20.23 -21.63 3.06
CA ASN A 47 -21.08 -21.10 1.99
C ASN A 47 -21.68 -19.70 2.25
N SER A 48 -21.08 -18.90 3.12
CA SER A 48 -21.66 -17.61 3.55
C SER A 48 -21.20 -16.41 2.69
N CYS A 49 -19.97 -16.43 2.13
CA CYS A 49 -19.38 -15.23 1.52
C CYS A 49 -19.64 -15.07 0.02
N GLN A 50 -19.99 -16.12 -0.69
CA GLN A 50 -20.23 -16.14 -2.15
C GLN A 50 -19.05 -15.65 -3.03
N VAL A 51 -17.84 -15.59 -2.48
CA VAL A 51 -16.66 -15.12 -3.23
C VAL A 51 -16.05 -16.22 -4.11
N CYS A 52 -16.33 -17.49 -3.79
CA CYS A 52 -15.84 -18.66 -4.54
C CYS A 52 -16.73 -19.08 -5.71
N LEU A 53 -17.61 -18.20 -6.20
CA LEU A 53 -18.51 -18.50 -7.31
C LEU A 53 -17.72 -18.91 -8.54
N VAL A 54 -18.23 -19.95 -9.20
CA VAL A 54 -17.83 -20.44 -10.51
C VAL A 54 -19.08 -20.70 -11.36
N LYS A 55 -18.94 -20.79 -12.65
CA LYS A 55 -20.07 -21.15 -13.54
C LYS A 55 -19.97 -22.62 -13.89
N ILE A 56 -20.98 -23.41 -13.57
CA ILE A 56 -21.08 -24.84 -13.86
C ILE A 56 -22.29 -25.07 -14.76
N ASN A 57 -22.06 -25.60 -15.94
CA ASN A 57 -23.12 -25.87 -16.92
C ASN A 57 -24.08 -24.67 -17.10
N GLY A 58 -23.52 -23.44 -17.16
CA GLY A 58 -24.26 -22.21 -17.34
C GLY A 58 -24.84 -21.57 -16.05
N ARG A 59 -24.65 -22.16 -14.86
CA ARG A 59 -25.15 -21.63 -13.58
C ARG A 59 -24.04 -21.21 -12.64
N LEU A 60 -24.19 -20.07 -11.97
CA LEU A 60 -23.27 -19.61 -10.93
C LEU A 60 -23.53 -20.36 -9.61
N VAL A 61 -22.51 -21.03 -9.08
CA VAL A 61 -22.58 -21.80 -7.84
C VAL A 61 -21.30 -21.62 -7.00
N PRO A 62 -21.35 -21.77 -5.66
CA PRO A 62 -20.17 -21.67 -4.80
C PRO A 62 -19.33 -22.95 -4.89
N SER A 63 -18.13 -22.86 -5.46
CA SER A 63 -17.24 -24.01 -5.66
C SER A 63 -16.81 -24.73 -4.40
N CYS A 64 -16.75 -24.02 -3.24
CA CYS A 64 -16.33 -24.62 -1.97
C CYS A 64 -17.32 -25.65 -1.41
N GLY A 65 -18.61 -25.52 -1.70
CA GLY A 65 -19.67 -26.43 -1.24
C GLY A 65 -20.25 -27.31 -2.35
N THR A 66 -19.87 -27.09 -3.61
CA THR A 66 -20.37 -27.90 -4.74
C THR A 66 -19.48 -29.12 -4.94
N VAL A 67 -20.06 -30.31 -4.72
CA VAL A 67 -19.40 -31.58 -4.99
C VAL A 67 -19.34 -31.79 -6.50
N SER A 68 -18.21 -32.29 -6.98
CA SER A 68 -18.01 -32.60 -8.40
C SER A 68 -18.89 -33.79 -8.84
N GLU A 69 -19.47 -33.69 -10.03
CA GLU A 69 -20.31 -34.71 -10.64
C GLU A 69 -19.85 -34.99 -12.07
N PRO A 70 -20.05 -36.19 -12.59
CA PRO A 70 -19.69 -36.54 -13.97
C PRO A 70 -20.30 -35.56 -15.00
N GLY A 71 -19.50 -35.17 -16.00
CA GLY A 71 -19.95 -34.27 -17.07
C GLY A 71 -20.03 -32.79 -16.71
N MET A 72 -19.57 -32.37 -15.51
CA MET A 72 -19.47 -30.94 -15.16
C MET A 72 -18.46 -30.24 -16.07
N SER A 73 -18.90 -29.08 -16.58
CA SER A 73 -18.03 -28.08 -17.23
C SER A 73 -18.00 -26.83 -16.39
N VAL A 74 -16.83 -26.48 -15.86
CA VAL A 74 -16.60 -25.40 -14.90
C VAL A 74 -15.82 -24.28 -15.58
N GLU A 75 -16.35 -23.06 -15.50
CA GLU A 75 -15.66 -21.82 -15.85
C GLU A 75 -15.32 -21.06 -14.56
N SER A 76 -14.02 -20.86 -14.31
CA SER A 76 -13.56 -20.15 -13.12
C SER A 76 -13.16 -18.69 -13.37
N GLU A 77 -12.92 -18.30 -14.64
CA GLU A 77 -12.37 -16.99 -15.00
C GLU A 77 -13.18 -16.25 -16.10
N SER A 78 -14.45 -16.61 -16.32
CA SER A 78 -15.30 -15.88 -17.26
C SER A 78 -15.67 -14.48 -16.73
N VAL A 79 -16.02 -13.57 -17.63
CA VAL A 79 -16.45 -12.19 -17.28
C VAL A 79 -17.61 -12.22 -16.27
N GLU A 80 -18.58 -13.11 -16.48
CA GLU A 80 -19.75 -13.26 -15.60
C GLU A 80 -19.34 -13.70 -14.18
N VAL A 81 -18.37 -14.63 -14.07
CA VAL A 81 -17.82 -15.08 -12.79
C VAL A 81 -17.10 -13.94 -12.08
N HIS A 82 -16.29 -13.16 -12.80
CA HIS A 82 -15.61 -11.99 -12.24
C HIS A 82 -16.59 -10.93 -11.73
N GLU A 83 -17.66 -10.64 -12.49
CA GLU A 83 -18.69 -9.70 -12.09
C GLU A 83 -19.48 -10.17 -10.87
N ALA A 84 -19.82 -11.45 -10.82
CA ALA A 84 -20.50 -12.05 -9.66
C ALA A 84 -19.65 -11.99 -8.39
N ARG A 85 -18.36 -12.32 -8.47
CA ARG A 85 -17.41 -12.21 -7.35
C ARG A 85 -17.23 -10.76 -6.91
N ARG A 86 -17.10 -9.82 -7.86
CA ARG A 86 -17.03 -8.38 -7.56
C ARG A 86 -18.27 -7.93 -6.81
N THR A 87 -19.45 -8.29 -7.28
CA THR A 87 -20.72 -7.95 -6.62
C THR A 87 -20.80 -8.55 -5.20
N ALA A 88 -20.40 -9.81 -5.01
CA ALA A 88 -20.34 -10.43 -3.70
C ALA A 88 -19.41 -9.68 -2.73
N LEU A 89 -18.23 -9.28 -3.20
CA LEU A 89 -17.29 -8.48 -2.42
C LEU A 89 -17.84 -7.10 -2.10
N GLU A 90 -18.47 -6.41 -3.04
CA GLU A 90 -19.10 -5.10 -2.83
C GLU A 90 -20.22 -5.16 -1.78
N LEU A 91 -21.00 -6.25 -1.78
CA LEU A 91 -22.01 -6.50 -0.74
C LEU A 91 -21.37 -6.72 0.64
N LEU A 92 -20.23 -7.41 0.74
CA LEU A 92 -19.50 -7.55 2.00
C LEU A 92 -18.95 -6.21 2.52
N PHE A 93 -18.70 -5.22 1.65
CA PHE A 93 -18.30 -3.88 2.04
C PHE A 93 -19.47 -2.96 2.40
N SER A 94 -20.71 -3.30 2.08
CA SER A 94 -21.88 -2.45 2.36
C SER A 94 -22.00 -2.05 3.83
N ASP A 95 -21.67 -2.97 4.73
CA ASP A 95 -21.73 -2.82 6.19
C ASP A 95 -20.34 -2.71 6.86
N HIS A 96 -19.26 -2.75 6.06
CA HIS A 96 -17.90 -2.75 6.60
C HIS A 96 -17.53 -1.38 7.21
N VAL A 97 -17.17 -1.37 8.50
CA VAL A 97 -16.80 -0.17 9.25
C VAL A 97 -15.31 -0.21 9.59
N GLY A 98 -14.52 0.46 8.81
CA GLY A 98 -13.07 0.59 9.03
C GLY A 98 -12.38 1.25 7.83
N ASP A 99 -11.23 1.86 8.09
CA ASP A 99 -10.28 2.22 7.03
C ASP A 99 -9.28 1.08 6.88
N CYS A 100 -9.08 0.56 5.67
CA CYS A 100 -7.97 -0.37 5.45
C CYS A 100 -6.63 0.34 5.65
N LEU A 101 -6.50 1.53 5.07
CA LEU A 101 -5.35 2.41 5.20
C LEU A 101 -5.77 3.67 5.95
N ALA A 102 -4.95 4.11 6.91
CA ALA A 102 -5.19 5.36 7.63
C ALA A 102 -5.32 6.56 6.67
N PRO A 103 -6.11 7.59 7.04
CA PRO A 103 -6.23 8.79 6.21
C PRO A 103 -4.89 9.44 5.88
N CYS A 104 -3.95 9.51 6.84
CA CYS A 104 -2.60 10.04 6.63
C CYS A 104 -1.81 9.25 5.57
N ASN A 105 -1.89 7.92 5.59
CA ASN A 105 -1.25 7.07 4.58
C ASN A 105 -1.86 7.28 3.19
N ARG A 106 -3.20 7.39 3.08
CA ARG A 106 -3.89 7.60 1.81
C ARG A 106 -3.60 8.97 1.18
N LEU A 107 -3.37 10.00 2.01
CA LEU A 107 -3.08 11.37 1.57
C LEU A 107 -1.61 11.59 1.25
N CYS A 108 -0.70 10.72 1.70
CA CYS A 108 0.69 10.75 1.31
C CYS A 108 0.84 10.27 -0.14
N PRO A 109 1.29 11.11 -1.10
CA PRO A 109 1.48 10.67 -2.49
C PRO A 109 2.54 9.59 -2.62
N LEU A 110 3.50 9.55 -1.70
CA LEU A 110 4.58 8.55 -1.66
C LEU A 110 4.18 7.28 -0.90
N ARG A 111 2.99 7.26 -0.28
CA ARG A 111 2.40 6.10 0.40
C ARG A 111 3.24 5.58 1.58
N LEU A 112 3.91 6.49 2.30
CA LEU A 112 4.59 6.14 3.54
C LEU A 112 3.62 5.45 4.50
N ASN A 113 4.02 4.31 5.06
CA ASN A 113 3.23 3.63 6.08
C ASN A 113 3.37 4.34 7.44
N ILE A 114 2.71 5.50 7.52
CA ILE A 114 2.79 6.42 8.66
C ILE A 114 2.40 5.74 9.98
N PRO A 115 1.28 4.97 10.08
CA PRO A 115 0.94 4.31 11.35
C PRO A 115 2.01 3.34 11.84
N VAL A 116 2.68 2.61 10.94
CA VAL A 116 3.78 1.71 11.29
C VAL A 116 4.99 2.51 11.77
N MET A 117 5.40 3.54 11.02
CA MET A 117 6.50 4.43 11.41
C MET A 117 6.28 5.00 12.82
N LEU A 118 5.06 5.51 13.11
CA LEU A 118 4.74 6.09 14.42
C LEU A 118 4.76 5.05 15.54
N ARG A 119 4.21 3.85 15.31
CA ARG A 119 4.24 2.75 16.28
C ARG A 119 5.68 2.31 16.60
N GLU A 120 6.51 2.17 15.58
CA GLU A 120 7.92 1.79 15.75
C GLU A 120 8.71 2.86 16.51
N THR A 121 8.39 4.14 16.27
CA THR A 121 9.00 5.27 17.00
C THR A 121 8.54 5.32 18.46
N GLU A 122 7.23 5.14 18.71
CA GLU A 122 6.65 5.06 20.06
C GLU A 122 7.30 3.96 20.91
N GLU A 123 7.47 2.77 20.31
CA GLU A 123 8.06 1.61 20.98
C GLU A 123 9.60 1.67 21.08
N GLY A 124 10.23 2.74 20.62
CA GLY A 124 11.69 2.92 20.63
C GLY A 124 12.44 2.05 19.61
N ARG A 125 11.73 1.42 18.68
CA ARG A 125 12.29 0.61 17.59
C ARG A 125 12.77 1.49 16.43
N ILE A 126 13.70 2.41 16.74
CA ILE A 126 14.14 3.49 15.83
C ILE A 126 14.70 2.95 14.52
N GLN A 127 15.46 1.83 14.53
CA GLN A 127 16.00 1.27 13.30
C GLN A 127 14.91 0.72 12.36
N GLN A 128 13.85 0.15 12.91
CA GLN A 128 12.68 -0.27 12.12
C GLN A 128 11.95 0.95 11.55
N ALA A 129 11.72 1.98 12.35
CA ALA A 129 11.11 3.22 11.89
C ALA A 129 11.92 3.88 10.76
N ILE A 130 13.25 3.92 10.88
CA ILE A 130 14.15 4.37 9.80
C ILE A 130 13.97 3.49 8.57
N SER A 131 13.96 2.17 8.72
CA SER A 131 13.73 1.24 7.60
C SER A 131 12.39 1.53 6.91
N THR A 132 11.31 1.69 7.67
CA THR A 132 9.97 2.02 7.12
C THR A 132 10.00 3.32 6.30
N VAL A 133 10.70 4.35 6.76
CA VAL A 133 10.87 5.62 6.06
C VAL A 133 11.70 5.43 4.78
N PHE A 134 12.90 4.87 4.90
CA PHE A 134 13.88 4.79 3.80
C PHE A 134 13.55 3.74 2.74
N GLU A 135 12.71 2.73 3.05
CA GLU A 135 12.14 1.81 2.06
C GLU A 135 11.04 2.47 1.21
N THR A 136 10.55 3.64 1.61
CA THR A 136 9.42 4.31 0.93
C THR A 136 9.81 5.65 0.33
N LEU A 137 10.59 6.44 1.05
CA LEU A 137 10.93 7.82 0.68
C LEU A 137 12.34 7.90 0.09
N PRO A 138 12.50 8.48 -1.11
CA PRO A 138 13.80 8.61 -1.74
C PRO A 138 14.70 9.69 -1.12
N LEU A 139 14.09 10.76 -0.56
CA LEU A 139 14.77 11.92 0.01
C LEU A 139 14.09 12.34 1.33
N PRO A 140 14.14 11.49 2.39
CA PRO A 140 13.37 11.74 3.61
C PRO A 140 13.80 12.99 4.38
N GLY A 141 15.07 13.37 4.39
CA GLY A 141 15.53 14.60 5.03
C GLY A 141 15.05 15.85 4.31
N VAL A 142 15.07 15.84 2.97
CA VAL A 142 14.48 16.93 2.16
C VAL A 142 12.98 17.03 2.40
N LEU A 143 12.27 15.89 2.47
CA LEU A 143 10.83 15.86 2.77
C LEU A 143 10.53 16.33 4.19
N GLY A 144 11.27 15.89 5.19
CA GLY A 144 11.15 16.35 6.56
C GLY A 144 11.34 17.88 6.69
N ALA A 145 12.16 18.47 5.83
CA ALA A 145 12.37 19.91 5.78
C ALA A 145 11.28 20.68 5.01
N LEU A 146 10.89 20.19 3.82
CA LEU A 146 10.14 20.97 2.82
C LEU A 146 8.74 20.41 2.48
N CYS A 147 8.33 19.25 3.01
CA CYS A 147 7.01 18.70 2.74
C CYS A 147 5.92 19.60 3.36
N HIS A 148 4.86 19.88 2.60
CA HIS A 148 3.67 20.60 3.09
C HIS A 148 2.68 19.70 3.86
N HIS A 149 3.09 18.50 4.22
CA HIS A 149 2.47 17.52 5.13
C HIS A 149 0.95 17.30 4.95
N PRO A 150 0.46 16.88 3.77
CA PRO A 150 -0.96 16.59 3.56
C PRO A 150 -1.47 15.47 4.47
N CYS A 151 -0.57 14.61 4.96
CA CYS A 151 -0.86 13.56 5.92
C CYS A 151 -1.40 14.10 7.26
N GLU A 152 -0.86 15.21 7.77
CA GLU A 152 -1.31 15.84 9.00
C GLU A 152 -2.69 16.50 8.84
N GLN A 153 -2.96 17.09 7.66
CA GLN A 153 -4.29 17.66 7.35
C GLN A 153 -5.40 16.60 7.40
N GLY A 154 -5.07 15.35 7.07
CA GLY A 154 -6.01 14.21 7.14
C GLY A 154 -5.94 13.43 8.44
N CYS A 155 -5.09 13.80 9.38
CA CYS A 155 -4.93 13.06 10.63
C CYS A 155 -6.21 13.14 11.48
N ARG A 156 -6.78 11.98 11.86
CA ARG A 156 -7.99 11.94 12.68
C ARG A 156 -7.80 12.54 14.07
N ARG A 157 -6.58 12.52 14.59
CA ARG A 157 -6.26 13.15 15.86
C ARG A 157 -6.64 14.62 15.84
N GLY A 158 -6.45 15.32 14.71
CA GLY A 158 -6.85 16.71 14.52
C GLY A 158 -8.36 16.98 14.61
N GLN A 159 -9.21 15.93 14.66
CA GLN A 159 -10.63 16.08 14.98
C GLN A 159 -10.89 16.16 16.50
N TRP A 160 -9.91 15.85 17.32
CA TRP A 160 -9.99 15.86 18.78
C TRP A 160 -9.23 17.03 19.40
N ASP A 161 -7.96 17.14 19.06
CA ASP A 161 -7.03 18.21 19.45
C ASP A 161 -6.15 18.59 18.25
N ASP A 162 -4.83 18.48 18.31
CA ASP A 162 -3.92 18.73 17.21
C ASP A 162 -3.55 17.43 16.47
N PRO A 163 -3.34 17.45 15.14
CA PRO A 163 -2.82 16.28 14.43
C PRO A 163 -1.46 15.85 15.01
N ALA A 164 -1.11 14.58 14.89
CA ALA A 164 0.25 14.13 15.20
C ALA A 164 1.25 14.83 14.27
N ALA A 165 2.38 15.29 14.81
CA ALA A 165 3.42 16.00 14.05
C ALA A 165 4.26 15.05 13.19
N ILE A 166 3.62 14.44 12.19
CA ILE A 166 4.17 13.36 11.35
C ILE A 166 5.46 13.80 10.65
N ARG A 167 5.48 15.00 10.08
CA ARG A 167 6.66 15.56 9.41
C ARG A 167 7.83 15.77 10.37
N ALA A 168 7.56 16.21 11.59
CA ALA A 168 8.60 16.42 12.60
C ALA A 168 9.24 15.07 13.02
N ILE A 169 8.43 14.02 13.13
CA ILE A 169 8.91 12.66 13.42
C ILE A 169 9.70 12.11 12.23
N GLU A 170 9.22 12.28 10.99
CA GLU A 170 9.93 11.90 9.76
C GLU A 170 11.31 12.59 9.69
N LYS A 171 11.34 13.90 9.99
CA LYS A 171 12.60 14.67 10.06
C LYS A 171 13.54 14.11 11.12
N HIS A 172 13.03 13.83 12.33
CA HIS A 172 13.83 13.23 13.41
C HIS A 172 14.48 11.92 12.97
N LEU A 173 13.72 11.01 12.34
CA LEU A 173 14.23 9.73 11.86
C LEU A 173 15.28 9.89 10.75
N ALA A 174 15.10 10.87 9.86
CA ALA A 174 16.09 11.19 8.83
C ALA A 174 17.38 11.76 9.43
N ASP A 175 17.28 12.60 10.45
CA ASP A 175 18.43 13.17 11.17
C ASP A 175 19.18 12.09 11.98
N GLU A 176 18.48 11.20 12.68
CA GLU A 176 19.06 10.04 13.38
C GLU A 176 19.80 9.13 12.39
N HIS A 177 19.20 8.84 11.25
CA HIS A 177 19.84 8.06 10.18
C HIS A 177 21.13 8.73 9.68
N ARG A 178 21.10 10.03 9.39
CA ARG A 178 22.25 10.80 8.89
C ARG A 178 23.40 10.84 9.87
N GLN A 179 23.11 10.85 11.18
CA GLN A 179 24.10 10.85 12.25
C GLN A 179 24.61 9.44 12.60
N SER A 180 23.97 8.40 12.10
CA SER A 180 24.35 7.01 12.38
C SER A 180 25.69 6.66 11.76
N LYS A 181 26.53 5.92 12.53
CA LYS A 181 27.77 5.34 12.02
C LYS A 181 27.54 4.22 11.00
N THR A 182 26.37 3.59 11.05
CA THR A 182 25.92 2.52 10.16
C THR A 182 24.56 2.90 9.54
N PRO A 183 24.57 3.79 8.55
CA PRO A 183 23.32 4.24 7.93
C PRO A 183 22.60 3.07 7.26
N TYR A 184 21.27 3.07 7.36
CA TYR A 184 20.42 2.10 6.68
C TYR A 184 20.52 2.26 5.16
N ILE A 185 20.70 1.17 4.45
CA ILE A 185 20.70 1.14 2.99
C ILE A 185 19.44 0.40 2.54
N PRO A 186 18.54 1.05 1.77
CA PRO A 186 17.33 0.41 1.27
C PRO A 186 17.60 -0.84 0.45
N SER A 187 16.69 -1.80 0.52
CA SER A 187 16.79 -3.05 -0.21
C SER A 187 16.79 -2.82 -1.73
N ARG A 188 17.56 -3.65 -2.44
CA ARG A 188 17.73 -3.59 -3.88
C ARG A 188 17.51 -4.97 -4.50
N LYS A 189 16.77 -5.03 -5.61
CA LYS A 189 16.62 -6.28 -6.37
C LYS A 189 17.94 -6.68 -7.06
N PRO A 190 18.10 -7.94 -7.43
CA PRO A 190 19.21 -8.38 -8.27
C PRO A 190 19.35 -7.55 -9.55
N ALA A 191 20.57 -7.48 -10.09
CA ALA A 191 20.84 -6.70 -11.30
C ALA A 191 19.97 -7.18 -12.46
N SER A 192 19.27 -6.23 -13.09
CA SER A 192 18.35 -6.50 -14.21
C SER A 192 19.05 -6.60 -15.56
N GLY A 193 20.31 -6.18 -15.65
CA GLY A 193 21.05 -6.02 -16.89
C GLY A 193 20.60 -4.80 -17.74
N LYS A 194 19.70 -3.95 -17.22
CA LYS A 194 19.19 -2.76 -17.91
C LYS A 194 19.83 -1.49 -17.39
N SER A 195 20.02 -0.52 -18.29
CA SER A 195 20.65 0.77 -18.02
C SER A 195 19.72 1.93 -18.34
N VAL A 196 19.66 2.91 -17.46
CA VAL A 196 18.81 4.11 -17.61
C VAL A 196 19.67 5.37 -17.39
N VAL A 197 19.52 6.34 -18.26
CA VAL A 197 20.03 7.68 -18.02
C VAL A 197 18.88 8.62 -17.66
N ILE A 198 19.11 9.43 -16.63
CA ILE A 198 18.20 10.48 -16.20
C ILE A 198 18.89 11.82 -16.43
N VAL A 199 18.27 12.70 -17.19
CA VAL A 199 18.79 14.05 -17.41
C VAL A 199 18.09 15.00 -16.44
N GLY A 200 18.86 15.53 -15.50
CA GLY A 200 18.43 16.40 -14.42
C GLY A 200 18.53 15.75 -13.04
N ALA A 201 19.40 16.30 -12.18
CA ALA A 201 19.64 15.88 -10.80
C ALA A 201 18.77 16.62 -9.77
N GLY A 202 17.61 17.12 -10.18
CA GLY A 202 16.60 17.71 -9.28
C GLY A 202 15.77 16.67 -8.53
N PRO A 203 14.79 17.09 -7.67
CA PRO A 203 14.03 16.16 -6.84
C PRO A 203 13.32 15.05 -7.62
N ALA A 204 12.78 15.33 -8.79
CA ALA A 204 12.16 14.32 -9.64
C ALA A 204 13.17 13.29 -10.17
N GLY A 205 14.32 13.78 -10.69
CA GLY A 205 15.37 12.91 -11.22
C GLY A 205 16.03 12.04 -10.16
N LEU A 206 16.36 12.59 -8.99
CA LEU A 206 16.91 11.84 -7.86
C LEU A 206 15.93 10.77 -7.33
N SER A 207 14.64 11.11 -7.29
CA SER A 207 13.59 10.18 -6.92
C SER A 207 13.42 9.04 -7.93
N ALA A 208 13.46 9.35 -9.21
CA ALA A 208 13.44 8.34 -10.27
C ALA A 208 14.67 7.44 -10.20
N ALA A 209 15.86 8.01 -9.96
CA ALA A 209 17.09 7.26 -9.79
C ALA A 209 17.00 6.26 -8.64
N TRP A 210 16.57 6.72 -7.45
CA TRP A 210 16.36 5.87 -6.29
C TRP A 210 15.43 4.69 -6.60
N SER A 211 14.29 4.96 -7.26
CA SER A 211 13.31 3.93 -7.59
C SER A 211 13.88 2.88 -8.55
N LEU A 212 14.60 3.30 -9.59
CA LEU A 212 15.18 2.40 -10.60
C LEU A 212 16.36 1.59 -10.05
N LEU A 213 17.22 2.19 -9.23
CA LEU A 213 18.30 1.49 -8.54
C LEU A 213 17.75 0.35 -7.69
N ARG A 214 16.67 0.59 -6.94
CA ARG A 214 16.02 -0.44 -6.13
C ARG A 214 15.40 -1.58 -6.96
N GLN A 215 14.99 -1.30 -8.20
CA GLN A 215 14.55 -2.35 -9.14
C GLN A 215 15.72 -3.14 -9.76
N GLY A 216 16.97 -2.80 -9.45
CA GLY A 216 18.16 -3.51 -9.91
C GLY A 216 18.72 -2.96 -11.23
N HIS A 217 18.23 -1.82 -11.72
CA HIS A 217 18.77 -1.20 -12.93
C HIS A 217 20.08 -0.46 -12.65
N SER A 218 20.94 -0.32 -13.66
CA SER A 218 22.07 0.60 -13.66
C SER A 218 21.56 2.00 -14.00
N VAL A 219 21.90 3.00 -13.19
CA VAL A 219 21.37 4.36 -13.36
C VAL A 219 22.50 5.37 -13.38
N THR A 220 22.47 6.24 -14.40
CA THR A 220 23.32 7.43 -14.52
C THR A 220 22.46 8.67 -14.50
N VAL A 221 22.78 9.64 -13.65
CA VAL A 221 22.14 10.96 -13.65
C VAL A 221 23.10 11.98 -14.27
N ALA A 222 22.69 12.61 -15.36
CA ALA A 222 23.40 13.72 -15.99
C ALA A 222 22.76 15.04 -15.59
N ASP A 223 23.57 16.06 -15.27
CA ASP A 223 23.08 17.41 -14.97
C ASP A 223 24.02 18.46 -15.50
N ARG A 224 23.47 19.60 -15.91
CA ARG A 224 24.24 20.75 -16.40
C ARG A 224 25.04 21.44 -15.30
N HIS A 225 24.61 21.34 -14.05
CA HIS A 225 25.31 21.90 -12.90
C HIS A 225 26.42 20.97 -12.41
N SER A 226 27.27 21.48 -11.53
CA SER A 226 28.39 20.75 -10.92
C SER A 226 27.98 19.91 -9.71
N GLN A 227 26.73 20.02 -9.26
CA GLN A 227 26.20 19.30 -8.09
C GLN A 227 24.74 18.93 -8.27
N ALA A 228 24.31 17.90 -7.54
CA ALA A 228 22.91 17.47 -7.50
C ALA A 228 22.04 18.39 -6.63
N GLY A 229 20.72 18.35 -6.88
CA GLY A 229 19.72 19.08 -6.10
C GLY A 229 18.78 19.94 -6.96
N GLY A 230 19.24 20.42 -8.12
CA GLY A 230 18.44 21.30 -8.96
C GLY A 230 17.91 22.51 -8.17
N THR A 231 16.59 22.73 -8.17
CA THR A 231 15.97 23.85 -7.42
C THR A 231 16.13 23.76 -5.90
N LEU A 232 16.49 22.61 -5.35
CA LEU A 232 16.74 22.47 -3.89
C LEU A 232 17.98 23.26 -3.47
N THR A 233 18.97 23.44 -4.33
CA THR A 233 20.18 24.21 -4.02
C THR A 233 19.93 25.71 -3.85
N SER A 234 18.77 26.21 -4.32
CA SER A 234 18.35 27.60 -4.15
C SER A 234 17.48 27.80 -2.90
N VAL A 235 17.18 26.76 -2.15
CA VAL A 235 16.43 26.87 -0.90
C VAL A 235 17.35 27.43 0.19
N PRO A 236 16.93 28.48 0.93
CA PRO A 236 17.76 29.02 2.01
C PRO A 236 18.18 27.98 3.04
N PRO A 237 19.42 27.96 3.55
CA PRO A 237 19.94 26.94 4.49
C PRO A 237 19.10 26.83 5.79
N ARG A 238 18.43 27.91 6.20
CA ARG A 238 17.49 27.86 7.35
C ARG A 238 16.29 26.95 7.14
N HIS A 239 15.93 26.64 5.87
CA HIS A 239 14.82 25.76 5.50
C HIS A 239 15.30 24.39 5.04
N LEU A 240 16.45 24.34 4.37
CA LEU A 240 17.09 23.10 3.96
C LEU A 240 18.60 23.22 4.15
N PRO A 241 19.18 22.71 5.25
CA PRO A 241 20.62 22.70 5.44
C PRO A 241 21.34 21.95 4.34
N GLU A 242 22.49 22.46 3.88
CA GLU A 242 23.27 21.89 2.78
C GLU A 242 23.69 20.43 3.06
N GLU A 243 24.03 20.13 4.32
CA GLU A 243 24.43 18.79 4.74
C GLU A 243 23.30 17.75 4.59
N VAL A 244 22.02 18.16 4.62
CA VAL A 244 20.87 17.26 4.41
C VAL A 244 20.87 16.78 2.96
N LEU A 245 20.91 17.71 1.99
CA LEU A 245 20.91 17.38 0.58
C LEU A 245 22.18 16.60 0.17
N ALA A 246 23.34 17.04 0.68
CA ALA A 246 24.61 16.35 0.44
C ALA A 246 24.61 14.93 1.03
N GLY A 247 24.02 14.73 2.22
CA GLY A 247 23.87 13.42 2.85
C GLY A 247 23.04 12.46 2.00
N GLU A 248 21.88 12.91 1.53
CA GLU A 248 20.98 12.09 0.70
C GLU A 248 21.58 11.81 -0.69
N THR A 249 22.31 12.75 -1.26
CA THR A 249 23.04 12.51 -2.51
C THR A 249 24.12 11.44 -2.35
N ARG A 250 24.89 11.49 -1.24
CA ARG A 250 25.87 10.42 -0.90
C ARG A 250 25.20 9.07 -0.71
N GLN A 251 24.03 9.01 -0.08
CA GLN A 251 23.27 7.77 0.09
C GLN A 251 22.83 7.20 -1.28
N LEU A 252 22.38 8.03 -2.20
CA LEU A 252 22.07 7.58 -3.57
C LEU A 252 23.31 7.04 -4.28
N ALA A 253 24.46 7.69 -4.11
CA ALA A 253 25.74 7.20 -4.65
C ALA A 253 26.12 5.83 -4.04
N SER A 254 25.90 5.62 -2.74
CA SER A 254 26.13 4.32 -2.08
C SER A 254 25.21 3.21 -2.58
N LEU A 255 24.01 3.56 -3.10
CA LEU A 255 23.13 2.63 -3.81
C LEU A 255 23.61 2.30 -5.23
N GLY A 256 24.70 2.93 -5.71
CA GLY A 256 25.28 2.70 -7.02
C GLY A 256 24.85 3.72 -8.07
N LEU A 257 24.31 4.88 -7.68
CA LEU A 257 24.03 5.96 -8.60
C LEU A 257 25.34 6.55 -9.15
N GLN A 258 25.43 6.66 -10.47
CA GLN A 258 26.51 7.36 -11.14
C GLN A 258 26.07 8.78 -11.51
N PHE A 259 26.92 9.77 -11.24
CA PHE A 259 26.68 11.16 -11.63
C PHE A 259 27.59 11.57 -12.80
N ARG A 260 27.02 12.31 -13.75
CA ARG A 260 27.70 12.98 -14.85
C ARG A 260 27.31 14.45 -14.85
N PHE A 261 28.06 15.23 -14.10
CA PHE A 261 27.85 16.68 -14.00
C PHE A 261 28.44 17.45 -15.18
N GLY A 262 28.02 18.72 -15.34
CA GLY A 262 28.50 19.61 -16.43
C GLY A 262 28.06 19.17 -17.82
N SER A 263 26.94 18.43 -17.93
CA SER A 263 26.45 17.87 -19.19
C SER A 263 25.02 18.33 -19.46
N GLU A 264 24.79 19.12 -20.50
CA GLU A 264 23.52 19.74 -20.84
C GLU A 264 22.88 19.12 -22.08
N LEU A 265 21.58 18.80 -21.99
CA LEU A 265 20.81 18.32 -23.14
C LEU A 265 20.65 19.43 -24.19
N GLY A 266 20.89 19.10 -25.44
CA GLY A 266 20.87 20.04 -26.55
C GLY A 266 22.23 20.73 -26.82
N ARG A 267 23.21 20.64 -25.88
CA ARG A 267 24.57 21.14 -26.06
C ARG A 267 25.58 19.97 -26.05
N ASP A 268 25.73 19.29 -24.95
CA ASP A 268 26.72 18.22 -24.77
C ASP A 268 26.10 16.83 -24.96
N LEU A 269 24.80 16.73 -24.77
CA LEU A 269 24.00 15.50 -24.84
C LEU A 269 22.91 15.63 -25.91
N THR A 270 22.75 14.57 -26.71
CA THR A 270 21.60 14.42 -27.62
C THR A 270 20.81 13.17 -27.28
N LEU A 271 19.50 13.17 -27.54
CA LEU A 271 18.67 11.99 -27.28
C LEU A 271 19.15 10.76 -28.07
N ASP A 272 19.62 10.94 -29.30
CA ASP A 272 20.18 9.85 -30.10
C ASP A 272 21.46 9.27 -29.49
N GLY A 273 22.31 10.14 -28.97
CA GLY A 273 23.53 9.74 -28.27
C GLY A 273 23.22 8.94 -27.00
N LEU A 274 22.26 9.42 -26.23
CA LEU A 274 21.81 8.72 -24.99
C LEU A 274 21.16 7.38 -25.29
N LEU A 275 20.28 7.29 -26.29
CA LEU A 275 19.60 6.05 -26.66
C LEU A 275 20.53 4.99 -27.29
N ARG A 276 21.73 5.36 -27.76
CA ARG A 276 22.75 4.39 -28.15
C ARG A 276 23.45 3.74 -26.98
N GLY A 277 23.51 4.42 -25.84
CA GLY A 277 24.22 3.94 -24.65
C GLY A 277 23.34 3.42 -23.52
N PHE A 278 22.03 3.69 -23.56
CA PHE A 278 21.10 3.35 -22.50
C PHE A 278 19.79 2.78 -23.06
N ASP A 279 19.16 1.86 -22.31
CA ASP A 279 17.90 1.22 -22.70
C ASP A 279 16.70 2.19 -22.59
N ALA A 280 16.78 3.21 -21.73
CA ALA A 280 15.76 4.25 -21.58
C ALA A 280 16.35 5.57 -21.08
N VAL A 281 15.65 6.67 -21.38
CA VAL A 281 15.97 8.04 -20.97
C VAL A 281 14.80 8.63 -20.17
N ILE A 282 15.09 9.26 -19.03
CA ILE A 282 14.13 10.10 -18.29
C ILE A 282 14.59 11.56 -18.34
N LEU A 283 13.71 12.44 -18.80
CA LEU A 283 13.92 13.87 -18.80
C LEU A 283 13.28 14.51 -17.57
N ALA A 284 14.11 14.93 -16.60
CA ALA A 284 13.74 15.63 -15.38
C ALA A 284 14.47 16.99 -15.28
N VAL A 285 14.66 17.64 -16.42
CA VAL A 285 15.53 18.80 -16.65
C VAL A 285 15.06 20.12 -16.02
N GLY A 286 13.97 20.10 -15.27
CA GLY A 286 13.35 21.32 -14.74
C GLY A 286 12.39 21.95 -15.74
N GLY A 287 12.13 23.26 -15.62
CA GLY A 287 11.27 23.97 -16.58
C GLY A 287 11.89 24.01 -17.96
N VAL A 288 11.11 23.72 -18.99
CA VAL A 288 11.50 23.68 -20.40
C VAL A 288 10.46 24.48 -21.19
N THR A 289 10.95 25.36 -22.06
CA THR A 289 10.09 26.08 -23.00
C THR A 289 9.65 25.16 -24.16
N PRO A 290 8.53 25.45 -24.84
CA PRO A 290 8.13 24.69 -26.02
C PRO A 290 9.21 24.65 -27.12
N ALA A 291 9.98 25.75 -27.31
CA ALA A 291 11.06 25.81 -28.27
C ALA A 291 12.23 24.87 -27.90
N GLU A 292 12.61 24.82 -26.63
CA GLU A 292 13.63 23.87 -26.15
C GLU A 292 13.17 22.43 -26.33
N ALA A 293 11.92 22.10 -26.00
CA ALA A 293 11.39 20.75 -26.21
C ALA A 293 11.45 20.32 -27.68
N GLN A 294 11.12 21.24 -28.59
CA GLN A 294 11.24 21.00 -30.04
C GLN A 294 12.70 20.86 -30.50
N SER A 295 13.64 21.62 -29.92
CA SER A 295 15.08 21.48 -30.24
C SER A 295 15.63 20.12 -29.80
N TYR A 296 15.03 19.46 -28.80
CA TYR A 296 15.35 18.08 -28.41
C TYR A 296 14.70 17.03 -29.33
N GLY A 297 13.91 17.44 -30.33
CA GLY A 297 13.16 16.53 -31.20
C GLY A 297 11.93 15.90 -30.58
N LEU A 298 11.30 16.61 -29.64
CA LEU A 298 10.11 16.17 -28.92
C LEU A 298 8.90 17.07 -29.20
N GLU A 299 7.71 16.49 -29.15
CA GLU A 299 6.47 17.27 -29.12
C GLU A 299 6.42 18.13 -27.86
N SER A 300 5.92 19.36 -28.02
CA SER A 300 5.78 20.32 -26.93
C SER A 300 4.32 20.60 -26.59
N SER A 301 4.08 21.06 -25.37
CA SER A 301 2.85 21.67 -24.88
C SER A 301 3.12 23.07 -24.37
N SER A 302 2.10 23.83 -24.00
CA SER A 302 2.27 25.12 -23.35
C SER A 302 3.10 25.07 -22.05
N ALA A 303 3.17 23.90 -21.40
CA ALA A 303 3.86 23.68 -20.13
C ALA A 303 5.28 23.07 -20.29
N GLY A 304 5.74 22.79 -21.52
CA GLY A 304 7.05 22.19 -21.80
C GLY A 304 6.97 20.95 -22.68
N ILE A 305 7.66 19.87 -22.30
CA ILE A 305 7.66 18.59 -23.03
C ILE A 305 6.26 17.96 -22.93
N LYS A 306 5.67 17.58 -24.06
CA LYS A 306 4.42 16.82 -24.08
C LYS A 306 4.70 15.36 -23.72
N ALA A 307 4.14 14.93 -22.61
CA ALA A 307 4.19 13.53 -22.16
C ALA A 307 2.78 13.03 -21.80
N GLN A 308 2.55 11.73 -21.93
CA GLN A 308 1.30 11.12 -21.54
C GLN A 308 1.15 11.18 -20.01
N ALA A 309 -0.02 11.62 -19.52
CA ALA A 309 -0.24 11.92 -18.11
C ALA A 309 -0.14 10.68 -17.17
N GLU A 310 -0.40 9.49 -17.68
CA GLU A 310 -0.40 8.25 -16.90
C GLU A 310 0.86 7.40 -17.07
N THR A 311 1.51 7.47 -18.25
CA THR A 311 2.65 6.63 -18.62
C THR A 311 3.97 7.39 -18.69
N PHE A 312 3.94 8.74 -18.64
CA PHE A 312 5.10 9.61 -18.77
C PHE A 312 5.87 9.49 -20.10
N GLU A 313 5.35 8.73 -21.06
CA GLU A 313 5.92 8.55 -22.38
C GLU A 313 5.86 9.85 -23.17
N THR A 314 6.94 10.17 -23.87
CA THR A 314 7.01 11.29 -24.82
C THR A 314 6.63 10.82 -26.24
N SER A 315 6.71 11.72 -27.21
CA SER A 315 6.56 11.37 -28.64
C SER A 315 7.65 10.42 -29.16
N ARG A 316 8.71 10.20 -28.38
CA ARG A 316 9.84 9.36 -28.76
C ARG A 316 9.91 8.11 -27.91
N LYS A 317 9.99 6.94 -28.56
CA LYS A 317 10.10 5.64 -27.89
C LYS A 317 11.31 5.59 -26.95
N ALA A 318 11.13 4.96 -25.78
CA ALA A 318 12.13 4.83 -24.73
C ALA A 318 12.56 6.16 -24.07
N VAL A 319 11.86 7.26 -24.36
CA VAL A 319 12.09 8.57 -23.74
C VAL A 319 10.86 8.95 -22.92
N PHE A 320 11.08 9.19 -21.65
CA PHE A 320 10.07 9.57 -20.67
C PHE A 320 10.38 10.97 -20.14
N ALA A 321 9.36 11.69 -19.68
CA ALA A 321 9.56 13.00 -19.08
C ALA A 321 8.69 13.16 -17.82
N CYS A 322 9.22 13.83 -16.79
CA CYS A 322 8.52 14.04 -15.53
C CYS A 322 8.88 15.36 -14.83
N GLY A 323 8.16 15.70 -13.80
CA GLY A 323 8.37 16.90 -13.01
C GLY A 323 8.08 18.17 -13.79
N ARG A 324 8.89 19.21 -13.55
CA ARG A 324 8.72 20.52 -14.19
C ARG A 324 8.99 20.54 -15.70
N ALA A 325 9.60 19.50 -16.25
CA ALA A 325 9.78 19.37 -17.68
C ALA A 325 8.46 19.18 -18.45
N VAL A 326 7.41 18.69 -17.75
CA VAL A 326 6.09 18.37 -18.34
C VAL A 326 5.01 19.36 -17.91
N ARG A 327 5.09 19.87 -16.68
CA ARG A 327 4.07 20.76 -16.11
C ARG A 327 4.64 21.67 -15.02
N GLU A 328 4.05 22.83 -14.83
CA GLU A 328 4.42 23.69 -13.72
C GLU A 328 4.20 22.99 -12.37
N MET A 329 5.18 23.14 -11.49
CA MET A 329 5.20 22.49 -10.20
C MET A 329 6.07 23.26 -9.21
N THR A 330 5.49 23.58 -8.05
CA THR A 330 6.19 24.31 -6.97
C THR A 330 6.51 23.43 -5.78
N GLN A 331 5.78 22.31 -5.62
CA GLN A 331 5.86 21.45 -4.45
C GLN A 331 6.88 20.32 -4.67
N VAL A 332 7.87 20.23 -3.77
CA VAL A 332 8.91 19.19 -3.81
C VAL A 332 8.31 17.78 -3.71
N LEU A 333 7.29 17.58 -2.86
CA LEU A 333 6.59 16.30 -2.71
C LEU A 333 6.00 15.80 -4.03
N ARG A 334 5.42 16.68 -4.83
CA ARG A 334 4.88 16.31 -6.15
C ARG A 334 5.97 15.94 -7.14
N ALA A 335 7.07 16.68 -7.15
CA ALA A 335 8.22 16.38 -8.01
C ALA A 335 8.79 14.99 -7.69
N ILE A 336 8.96 14.67 -6.42
CA ILE A 336 9.42 13.36 -5.95
C ILE A 336 8.44 12.25 -6.36
N SER A 337 7.14 12.46 -6.16
CA SER A 337 6.11 11.50 -6.55
C SER A 337 6.03 11.27 -8.08
N ASP A 338 6.23 12.32 -8.87
CA ASP A 338 6.32 12.19 -10.33
C ASP A 338 7.53 11.36 -10.76
N GLY A 339 8.69 11.58 -10.14
CA GLY A 339 9.90 10.80 -10.41
C GLY A 339 9.71 9.32 -10.11
N GLN A 340 9.11 8.95 -8.97
CA GLN A 340 8.79 7.55 -8.64
C GLN A 340 7.81 6.94 -9.64
N SER A 341 6.80 7.71 -10.04
CA SER A 341 5.79 7.24 -11.00
C SER A 341 6.39 7.00 -12.39
N ALA A 342 7.21 7.93 -12.87
CA ALA A 342 7.94 7.78 -14.13
C ALA A 342 8.89 6.58 -14.10
N ALA A 343 9.63 6.40 -13.00
CA ALA A 343 10.51 5.24 -12.80
C ALA A 343 9.74 3.91 -12.85
N THR A 344 8.53 3.87 -12.29
CA THR A 344 7.67 2.69 -12.37
C THR A 344 7.29 2.37 -13.82
N CYS A 345 6.91 3.37 -14.60
CA CYS A 345 6.58 3.20 -16.01
C CYS A 345 7.81 2.77 -16.84
N VAL A 346 8.99 3.37 -16.58
CA VAL A 346 10.25 2.95 -17.20
C VAL A 346 10.62 1.51 -16.86
N ASN A 347 10.46 1.09 -15.60
CA ASN A 347 10.68 -0.31 -15.21
C ASN A 347 9.74 -1.26 -15.96
N GLN A 348 8.45 -0.92 -16.09
CA GLN A 348 7.50 -1.72 -16.87
C GLN A 348 7.93 -1.83 -18.34
N PHE A 349 8.34 -0.72 -18.94
CA PHE A 349 8.88 -0.68 -20.31
C PHE A 349 10.09 -1.60 -20.46
N LEU A 350 11.07 -1.48 -19.59
CA LEU A 350 12.33 -2.25 -19.64
C LEU A 350 12.10 -3.76 -19.44
N MET A 351 11.09 -4.12 -18.65
CA MET A 351 10.72 -5.50 -18.37
C MET A 351 9.71 -6.08 -19.38
N GLY A 352 9.35 -5.32 -20.44
CA GLY A 352 8.40 -5.76 -21.47
C GLY A 352 6.95 -5.91 -20.99
N SER A 353 6.62 -5.28 -19.87
CA SER A 353 5.25 -5.29 -19.32
C SER A 353 4.45 -4.10 -19.88
N PRO A 354 3.10 -4.21 -19.97
CA PRO A 354 2.27 -3.07 -20.36
C PRO A 354 2.49 -1.88 -19.42
N ILE A 355 2.76 -0.70 -20.00
CA ILE A 355 2.97 0.52 -19.22
C ILE A 355 1.61 1.01 -18.71
N ARG A 356 1.46 1.03 -17.40
CA ARG A 356 0.22 1.44 -16.73
C ARG A 356 0.55 2.21 -15.47
N LYS A 357 -0.26 3.20 -15.18
CA LYS A 357 -0.21 3.88 -13.88
C LYS A 357 -0.39 2.86 -12.75
N THR A 358 0.45 2.97 -11.74
CA THR A 358 0.30 2.13 -10.54
C THR A 358 -1.06 2.42 -9.90
N PRO A 359 -1.95 1.43 -9.78
CA PRO A 359 -3.24 1.63 -9.15
C PRO A 359 -3.06 2.05 -7.69
N LYS A 360 -3.97 2.86 -7.19
CA LYS A 360 -4.02 3.15 -5.76
C LYS A 360 -4.37 1.85 -5.01
N PRO A 361 -3.73 1.57 -3.86
CA PRO A 361 -4.14 0.44 -3.04
C PRO A 361 -5.61 0.58 -2.65
N PHE A 362 -6.33 -0.52 -2.69
CA PHE A 362 -7.73 -0.53 -2.23
C PHE A 362 -7.80 -0.18 -0.75
N SER A 363 -8.72 0.70 -0.41
CA SER A 363 -9.06 1.01 0.97
C SER A 363 -10.54 1.32 1.09
N SER A 364 -11.24 0.59 1.94
CA SER A 364 -12.52 1.08 2.45
C SER A 364 -12.28 2.37 3.24
N ILE A 365 -13.28 3.24 3.26
CA ILE A 365 -13.18 4.55 3.91
C ILE A 365 -14.34 4.69 4.90
N MET A 366 -14.01 4.81 6.18
CA MET A 366 -15.03 4.95 7.23
C MET A 366 -15.73 6.32 7.19
N GLY A 367 -15.10 7.33 6.62
CA GLY A 367 -15.63 8.69 6.55
C GLY A 367 -15.45 9.47 7.85
N ARG A 368 -16.35 10.42 8.13
CA ARG A 368 -16.35 11.19 9.38
C ARG A 368 -16.63 10.29 10.57
N VAL A 369 -15.88 10.52 11.65
CA VAL A 369 -15.99 9.79 12.91
C VAL A 369 -16.57 10.75 13.96
N GLY A 370 -17.61 10.31 14.66
CA GLY A 370 -18.23 11.10 15.74
C GLY A 370 -17.34 11.18 16.99
N ARG A 371 -17.62 12.17 17.86
CA ARG A 371 -16.83 12.34 19.11
C ARG A 371 -16.85 11.11 20.03
N THR A 372 -17.96 10.40 20.07
CA THR A 372 -18.09 9.16 20.86
C THR A 372 -17.23 8.04 20.30
N GLU A 373 -17.13 7.93 18.98
CA GLU A 373 -16.28 6.95 18.30
C GLU A 373 -14.80 7.32 18.45
N LEU A 374 -14.44 8.61 18.38
CA LEU A 374 -13.07 9.08 18.61
C LEU A 374 -12.55 8.70 20.00
N LYS A 375 -13.42 8.73 21.02
CA LYS A 375 -13.06 8.26 22.38
C LYS A 375 -12.64 6.79 22.42
N LEU A 376 -13.13 5.95 21.51
CA LEU A 376 -12.70 4.55 21.45
C LEU A 376 -11.24 4.44 20.96
N PHE A 377 -10.87 5.22 19.96
CA PHE A 377 -9.47 5.29 19.51
C PHE A 377 -8.54 5.85 20.58
N LEU A 378 -9.01 6.84 21.36
CA LEU A 378 -8.21 7.48 22.41
C LEU A 378 -7.92 6.58 23.62
N ARG A 379 -8.66 5.48 23.81
CA ARG A 379 -8.46 4.58 24.96
C ARG A 379 -7.07 3.93 25.01
N SER A 380 -6.43 3.79 23.85
CA SER A 380 -5.13 3.13 23.70
C SER A 380 -3.98 4.09 23.33
N THR A 381 -4.22 5.41 23.40
CA THR A 381 -3.25 6.42 22.97
C THR A 381 -3.01 7.45 24.05
N SER A 382 -1.89 8.16 23.97
CA SER A 382 -1.61 9.28 24.87
C SER A 382 -2.64 10.39 24.69
N THR A 383 -3.09 10.94 25.81
CA THR A 383 -3.97 12.14 25.87
C THR A 383 -3.18 13.43 26.03
N SER A 384 -1.83 13.38 25.98
CA SER A 384 -0.97 14.56 26.06
C SER A 384 -1.26 15.55 24.92
N SER A 385 -1.02 16.82 25.16
CA SER A 385 -1.00 17.86 24.12
C SER A 385 0.12 17.57 23.10
N SER A 386 0.05 18.24 21.95
CA SER A 386 1.09 18.20 20.93
C SER A 386 2.47 18.56 21.52
N THR A 387 3.49 17.80 21.15
CA THR A 387 4.85 18.01 21.66
C THR A 387 5.51 19.15 20.90
N THR A 388 5.91 20.18 21.62
CA THR A 388 6.73 21.27 21.07
C THR A 388 8.21 20.91 21.28
N PRO A 389 9.08 20.99 20.26
CA PRO A 389 10.51 20.72 20.44
C PRO A 389 11.13 21.64 21.49
N CYS A 390 11.91 21.08 22.41
CA CYS A 390 12.70 21.86 23.38
C CYS A 390 13.70 22.79 22.66
N ASN A 391 14.22 22.35 21.50
CA ASN A 391 15.03 23.17 20.59
C ASN A 391 14.36 23.25 19.21
N PRO A 392 13.63 24.34 18.92
CA PRO A 392 12.92 24.49 17.64
C PRO A 392 13.82 24.35 16.40
N SER A 393 15.08 24.72 16.49
CA SER A 393 16.05 24.63 15.38
C SER A 393 16.53 23.19 15.15
N ALA A 394 16.66 22.39 16.21
CA ALA A 394 17.09 20.99 16.10
C ALA A 394 15.94 20.04 15.75
N GLY A 395 14.70 20.42 16.02
CA GLY A 395 13.53 19.54 15.87
C GLY A 395 13.30 18.68 17.11
N LEU A 396 12.54 17.59 16.97
CA LEU A 396 12.26 16.66 18.07
C LEU A 396 13.50 15.84 18.45
N ASP A 397 13.74 15.68 19.74
CA ASP A 397 14.66 14.65 20.24
C ASP A 397 13.98 13.26 20.25
N ARG A 398 14.73 12.21 20.61
CA ARG A 398 14.22 10.81 20.62
C ARG A 398 13.04 10.63 21.59
N ARG A 399 13.09 11.27 22.76
CA ARG A 399 12.02 11.20 23.76
C ARG A 399 10.79 11.95 23.29
N GLU A 400 10.99 13.15 22.75
CA GLU A 400 9.93 13.98 22.19
C GLU A 400 9.25 13.29 21.01
N ALA A 401 10.02 12.67 20.11
CA ALA A 401 9.50 11.91 18.98
C ALA A 401 8.68 10.69 19.43
N SER A 402 9.12 9.95 20.46
CA SER A 402 8.35 8.86 21.05
C SER A 402 7.04 9.34 21.67
N LEU A 403 7.08 10.44 22.46
CA LEU A 403 5.90 11.03 23.07
C LEU A 403 4.90 11.54 22.02
N GLU A 404 5.37 12.20 20.96
CA GLU A 404 4.51 12.67 19.89
C GLU A 404 3.91 11.50 19.08
N SER A 405 4.69 10.43 18.87
CA SER A 405 4.23 9.21 18.19
C SER A 405 3.11 8.50 18.96
N SER A 406 3.15 8.50 20.31
CA SER A 406 2.13 7.90 21.18
C SER A 406 0.76 8.57 21.09
N ARG A 407 0.67 9.75 20.48
CA ARG A 407 -0.59 10.43 20.18
C ARG A 407 -1.32 9.86 18.97
N CYS A 408 -0.68 8.99 18.19
CA CYS A 408 -1.28 8.38 17.01
C CYS A 408 -2.48 7.51 17.39
N LEU A 409 -3.62 7.71 16.72
CA LEU A 409 -4.84 6.93 16.95
C LEU A 409 -4.81 5.53 16.32
N HIS A 410 -3.77 5.19 15.55
CA HIS A 410 -3.68 3.94 14.80
C HIS A 410 -5.00 3.58 14.11
N CYS A 411 -5.52 4.51 13.30
CA CYS A 411 -6.81 4.37 12.63
C CYS A 411 -6.77 3.50 11.36
N ASP A 412 -5.63 2.91 11.02
CA ASP A 412 -5.49 1.85 10.02
C ASP A 412 -6.07 0.52 10.51
N CYS A 413 -6.30 -0.39 9.58
CA CYS A 413 -6.67 -1.76 9.93
C CYS A 413 -5.43 -2.54 10.39
N ARG A 414 -5.49 -3.19 11.57
CA ARG A 414 -4.38 -4.03 12.08
C ARG A 414 -4.02 -5.19 11.16
N SER A 415 -4.96 -5.66 10.35
CA SER A 415 -4.73 -6.68 9.31
C SER A 415 -4.42 -6.08 7.94
N SER A 416 -4.04 -4.79 7.84
CA SER A 416 -3.62 -4.20 6.57
C SER A 416 -2.42 -4.96 6.01
N GLY A 417 -2.53 -5.38 4.73
CA GLY A 417 -1.51 -6.22 4.07
C GLY A 417 -1.70 -7.73 4.23
N SER A 418 -2.47 -8.21 5.21
CA SER A 418 -2.81 -9.64 5.40
C SER A 418 -4.31 -9.95 5.22
N CYS A 419 -5.14 -8.93 5.09
CA CYS A 419 -6.60 -9.06 4.94
C CYS A 419 -6.98 -9.64 3.58
N ALA A 420 -7.54 -10.84 3.54
CA ALA A 420 -7.99 -11.49 2.31
C ALA A 420 -9.12 -10.69 1.61
N LEU A 421 -10.02 -10.07 2.38
CA LEU A 421 -11.09 -9.22 1.83
C LEU A 421 -10.50 -8.02 1.07
N GLN A 422 -9.48 -7.34 1.62
CA GLN A 422 -8.78 -6.22 0.97
C GLN A 422 -8.06 -6.68 -0.30
N THR A 423 -7.36 -7.82 -0.24
CA THR A 423 -6.63 -8.39 -1.37
C THR A 423 -7.57 -8.68 -2.54
N TYR A 424 -8.68 -9.35 -2.27
CA TYR A 424 -9.66 -9.66 -3.32
C TYR A 424 -10.36 -8.40 -3.83
N ALA A 425 -10.65 -7.43 -2.95
CA ALA A 425 -11.20 -6.15 -3.39
C ALA A 425 -10.28 -5.43 -4.39
N GLN A 426 -8.98 -5.43 -4.15
CA GLN A 426 -7.99 -4.90 -5.10
C GLN A 426 -7.97 -5.69 -6.42
N THR A 427 -8.00 -7.02 -6.35
CA THR A 427 -7.93 -7.92 -7.51
C THR A 427 -9.15 -7.76 -8.43
N TYR A 428 -10.34 -7.66 -7.85
CA TYR A 428 -11.60 -7.60 -8.60
C TYR A 428 -12.08 -6.16 -8.89
N GLY A 429 -11.30 -5.13 -8.53
CA GLY A 429 -11.64 -3.73 -8.79
C GLY A 429 -12.94 -3.31 -8.09
N VAL A 430 -13.11 -3.69 -6.83
CA VAL A 430 -14.30 -3.45 -6.02
C VAL A 430 -14.53 -1.97 -5.76
N ASP A 431 -15.76 -1.50 -5.92
CA ASP A 431 -16.23 -0.22 -5.40
C ASP A 431 -16.92 -0.43 -4.04
N ALA A 432 -16.20 -0.15 -2.96
CA ALA A 432 -16.71 -0.28 -1.60
C ALA A 432 -17.89 0.66 -1.27
N SER A 433 -18.23 1.59 -2.16
CA SER A 433 -19.32 2.54 -1.98
C SER A 433 -20.63 2.12 -2.67
N ARG A 434 -20.57 1.17 -3.61
CA ARG A 434 -21.70 0.83 -4.50
C ARG A 434 -22.99 0.47 -3.77
N PHE A 435 -22.92 -0.32 -2.70
CA PHE A 435 -24.08 -0.75 -1.90
C PHE A 435 -24.11 -0.12 -0.52
N ARG A 436 -23.31 0.93 -0.30
CA ARG A 436 -23.19 1.56 0.99
C ARG A 436 -24.43 2.37 1.34
N SER A 437 -25.01 2.05 2.50
CA SER A 437 -26.08 2.82 3.13
C SER A 437 -25.55 3.66 4.31
N GLN A 438 -26.39 3.95 5.30
CA GLN A 438 -25.97 4.62 6.52
C GLN A 438 -24.95 3.74 7.28
N ARG A 439 -23.77 4.31 7.53
CA ARG A 439 -22.69 3.61 8.25
C ARG A 439 -23.10 3.31 9.69
N ARG A 440 -22.87 2.07 10.15
CA ARG A 440 -22.94 1.71 11.56
C ARG A 440 -21.88 2.48 12.37
N ASN A 441 -22.12 2.66 13.66
CA ASN A 441 -21.11 3.22 14.55
C ASN A 441 -19.88 2.32 14.60
N PHE A 442 -18.71 2.93 14.72
CA PHE A 442 -17.47 2.21 14.99
C PHE A 442 -17.50 1.66 16.41
N GLU A 443 -17.23 0.37 16.54
CA GLU A 443 -17.11 -0.33 17.82
C GLU A 443 -15.78 -1.08 17.87
N GLN A 444 -15.15 -1.03 19.03
CA GLN A 444 -13.91 -1.76 19.29
C GLN A 444 -13.96 -2.32 20.72
N GLN A 445 -13.72 -3.61 20.85
CA GLN A 445 -13.68 -4.34 22.12
C GLN A 445 -12.25 -4.85 22.30
N VAL A 446 -11.51 -4.21 23.21
CA VAL A 446 -10.15 -4.62 23.60
C VAL A 446 -10.28 -5.56 24.79
N GLN A 447 -9.80 -6.79 24.64
CA GLN A 447 -9.85 -7.80 25.69
C GLN A 447 -8.56 -7.76 26.54
N PRO A 448 -8.60 -8.14 27.83
CA PRO A 448 -7.43 -8.19 28.71
C PRO A 448 -6.27 -9.01 28.15
N GLY A 449 -6.53 -10.16 27.52
CA GLY A 449 -5.54 -11.03 26.88
C GLY A 449 -5.00 -10.53 25.55
N GLY A 450 -5.33 -9.29 25.17
CA GLY A 450 -4.77 -8.63 23.97
C GLY A 450 -5.55 -8.87 22.68
N VAL A 451 -6.61 -9.68 22.68
CA VAL A 451 -7.50 -9.82 21.51
C VAL A 451 -8.32 -8.55 21.33
N ILE A 452 -8.39 -8.05 20.12
CA ILE A 452 -9.26 -6.94 19.74
C ILE A 452 -10.33 -7.47 18.80
N PHE A 453 -11.59 -7.18 19.12
CA PHE A 453 -12.73 -7.46 18.25
C PHE A 453 -13.40 -6.19 17.79
N GLU A 454 -13.48 -6.03 16.46
CA GLU A 454 -14.14 -4.91 15.78
C GLU A 454 -15.33 -5.45 14.96
N PRO A 455 -16.53 -5.52 15.54
CA PRO A 455 -17.68 -6.16 14.90
C PRO A 455 -18.06 -5.57 13.55
N GLY A 456 -17.81 -4.27 13.34
CA GLY A 456 -18.04 -3.60 12.06
C GLY A 456 -17.13 -4.07 10.91
N LYS A 457 -16.07 -4.82 11.19
CA LYS A 457 -15.21 -5.46 10.17
C LYS A 457 -15.58 -6.92 9.90
N CYS A 458 -16.49 -7.48 10.69
CA CYS A 458 -16.89 -8.89 10.59
C CYS A 458 -17.83 -9.10 9.39
N ILE A 459 -17.46 -10.02 8.49
CA ILE A 459 -18.27 -10.43 7.34
C ILE A 459 -19.16 -11.66 7.63
N LEU A 460 -19.28 -12.04 8.88
CA LEU A 460 -20.10 -13.18 9.32
C LEU A 460 -19.72 -14.50 8.62
N CYS A 461 -18.44 -14.70 8.34
CA CYS A 461 -17.97 -15.89 7.61
C CYS A 461 -18.16 -17.21 8.38
N GLY A 462 -18.27 -17.18 9.70
CA GLY A 462 -18.50 -18.34 10.56
C GLY A 462 -17.25 -19.14 10.93
N ILE A 463 -16.06 -18.81 10.42
CA ILE A 463 -14.83 -19.58 10.69
C ILE A 463 -14.53 -19.64 12.18
N CYS A 464 -14.54 -18.52 12.90
CA CYS A 464 -14.27 -18.49 14.34
C CYS A 464 -15.32 -19.27 15.15
N VAL A 465 -16.60 -19.21 14.74
CA VAL A 465 -17.67 -20.02 15.36
C VAL A 465 -17.36 -21.51 15.20
N LYS A 466 -17.01 -21.93 13.99
CA LYS A 466 -16.69 -23.33 13.70
C LYS A 466 -15.39 -23.81 14.36
N LEU A 467 -14.39 -22.94 14.46
CA LEU A 467 -13.14 -23.24 15.17
C LEU A 467 -13.38 -23.50 16.66
N THR A 468 -14.17 -22.65 17.32
CA THR A 468 -14.52 -22.83 18.75
C THR A 468 -15.36 -24.09 18.98
N GLU A 469 -16.24 -24.45 18.04
CA GLU A 469 -17.01 -25.70 18.07
C GLU A 469 -16.10 -26.94 17.97
N ILE A 470 -15.20 -26.96 16.99
CA ILE A 470 -14.25 -28.07 16.79
C ILE A 470 -13.34 -28.24 18.00
N ALA A 471 -12.85 -27.15 18.57
CA ALA A 471 -11.99 -27.17 19.76
C ALA A 471 -12.76 -27.46 21.04
N ARG A 472 -14.08 -27.55 21.01
CA ARG A 472 -14.95 -27.73 22.17
C ARG A 472 -14.70 -26.68 23.26
N GLU A 473 -14.57 -25.41 22.85
CA GLU A 473 -14.49 -24.32 23.81
C GLU A 473 -15.69 -24.35 24.78
N PRO A 474 -15.50 -24.11 26.07
CA PRO A 474 -16.58 -24.19 27.06
C PRO A 474 -17.77 -23.28 26.76
N LEU A 475 -17.52 -22.08 26.24
CA LEU A 475 -18.54 -21.13 25.76
C LEU A 475 -18.55 -21.02 24.23
N GLY A 476 -17.40 -20.94 23.62
CA GLY A 476 -17.25 -20.71 22.20
C GLY A 476 -17.79 -19.37 21.71
N LEU A 477 -17.91 -19.24 20.41
CA LEU A 477 -18.55 -18.11 19.75
C LEU A 477 -19.81 -18.57 19.02
N ALA A 478 -20.79 -17.69 18.93
CA ALA A 478 -22.06 -17.97 18.25
C ALA A 478 -22.55 -16.73 17.47
N PHE A 479 -23.42 -16.96 16.50
CA PHE A 479 -24.22 -15.91 15.90
C PHE A 479 -25.37 -15.54 16.82
N ILE A 480 -25.49 -14.26 17.13
CA ILE A 480 -26.60 -13.71 17.92
C ILE A 480 -27.32 -12.61 17.14
N GLY A 481 -28.56 -12.31 17.53
CA GLY A 481 -29.40 -11.32 16.86
C GLY A 481 -30.18 -11.89 15.67
N ARG A 482 -30.84 -11.02 14.90
CA ARG A 482 -31.68 -11.39 13.75
C ARG A 482 -31.53 -10.34 12.64
N GLY A 483 -31.67 -10.76 11.39
CA GLY A 483 -31.60 -9.90 10.20
C GLY A 483 -30.30 -9.10 10.17
N PHE A 484 -30.37 -7.79 9.97
CA PHE A 484 -29.20 -6.90 9.91
C PHE A 484 -28.47 -6.73 11.26
N ASN A 485 -29.04 -7.19 12.37
CA ASN A 485 -28.42 -7.14 13.69
C ASN A 485 -27.67 -8.43 14.06
N VAL A 486 -27.51 -9.36 13.12
CA VAL A 486 -26.69 -10.55 13.34
C VAL A 486 -25.25 -10.14 13.58
N ARG A 487 -24.65 -10.70 14.62
CA ARG A 487 -23.22 -10.51 14.96
C ARG A 487 -22.64 -11.75 15.62
N VAL A 488 -21.35 -11.88 15.59
CA VAL A 488 -20.62 -12.89 16.38
C VAL A 488 -20.44 -12.38 17.80
N SER A 489 -20.69 -13.24 18.79
CA SER A 489 -20.50 -12.94 20.21
C SER A 489 -20.28 -14.23 21.00
N ALA A 490 -19.74 -14.11 22.21
CA ALA A 490 -19.81 -15.19 23.18
C ALA A 490 -21.23 -15.29 23.79
N PRO A 491 -21.74 -16.50 24.11
CA PRO A 491 -23.02 -16.68 24.76
C PRO A 491 -23.13 -15.97 26.13
N PHE A 492 -24.35 -15.76 26.58
CA PHE A 492 -24.65 -15.20 27.91
C PHE A 492 -24.06 -13.81 28.18
N ASN A 493 -23.92 -12.96 27.15
CA ASN A 493 -23.30 -11.63 27.24
C ASN A 493 -21.88 -11.64 27.86
N ARG A 494 -21.16 -12.74 27.70
CA ARG A 494 -19.76 -12.85 28.10
C ARG A 494 -18.85 -12.11 27.10
N SER A 495 -17.61 -11.86 27.52
CA SER A 495 -16.61 -11.27 26.67
C SER A 495 -16.23 -12.19 25.51
N ILE A 496 -15.74 -11.62 24.42
CA ILE A 496 -15.18 -12.39 23.28
C ILE A 496 -14.04 -13.30 23.76
N GLU A 497 -13.22 -12.84 24.70
CA GLU A 497 -12.12 -13.61 25.28
C GLU A 497 -12.61 -14.84 26.04
N ASP A 498 -13.72 -14.76 26.77
CA ASP A 498 -14.32 -15.91 27.44
C ASP A 498 -14.74 -17.00 26.45
N GLY A 499 -15.07 -16.61 25.21
CA GLY A 499 -15.40 -17.54 24.12
C GLY A 499 -14.19 -18.07 23.35
N LEU A 500 -12.99 -17.56 23.62
CA LEU A 500 -11.76 -17.84 22.87
C LEU A 500 -10.59 -18.30 23.75
N ARG A 501 -10.84 -18.95 24.88
CA ARG A 501 -9.81 -19.31 25.87
C ARG A 501 -8.66 -20.17 25.30
N GLN A 502 -8.98 -21.07 24.40
CA GLN A 502 -8.01 -21.99 23.77
C GLN A 502 -7.75 -21.66 22.30
N THR A 503 -8.66 -20.94 21.64
CA THR A 503 -8.68 -20.78 20.18
C THR A 503 -8.40 -19.35 19.71
N ALA A 504 -8.01 -18.42 20.60
CA ALA A 504 -7.79 -17.03 20.26
C ALA A 504 -6.78 -16.84 19.11
N GLU A 505 -5.62 -17.48 19.21
CA GLU A 505 -4.56 -17.39 18.19
C GLU A 505 -5.06 -17.89 16.82
N GLU A 506 -5.74 -19.03 16.83
CA GLU A 506 -6.24 -19.65 15.63
C GLU A 506 -7.38 -18.84 14.99
N CYS A 507 -8.29 -18.30 15.78
CA CYS A 507 -9.36 -17.45 15.30
C CYS A 507 -8.84 -16.12 14.74
N VAL A 508 -7.84 -15.51 15.36
CA VAL A 508 -7.17 -14.30 14.84
C VAL A 508 -6.45 -14.61 13.53
N LYS A 509 -5.67 -15.70 13.49
CA LYS A 509 -4.90 -16.13 12.30
C LYS A 509 -5.78 -16.40 11.08
N HIS A 510 -6.96 -16.98 11.29
CA HIS A 510 -7.86 -17.38 10.20
C HIS A 510 -9.02 -16.42 9.96
N CYS A 511 -9.08 -15.29 10.69
CA CYS A 511 -10.05 -14.25 10.38
C CYS A 511 -9.72 -13.64 9.01
N PRO A 512 -10.62 -13.73 8.00
CA PRO A 512 -10.35 -13.26 6.64
C PRO A 512 -10.35 -11.73 6.52
N THR A 513 -10.69 -11.04 7.63
CA THR A 513 -10.72 -9.59 7.75
C THR A 513 -9.97 -9.16 9.02
N GLY A 514 -9.93 -7.88 9.32
CA GLY A 514 -9.38 -7.39 10.59
C GLY A 514 -10.38 -7.34 11.74
N ALA A 515 -11.45 -8.17 11.72
CA ALA A 515 -12.45 -8.17 12.78
C ALA A 515 -11.91 -8.75 14.10
N LEU A 516 -11.09 -9.79 14.02
CA LEU A 516 -10.29 -10.30 15.15
C LEU A 516 -8.82 -10.01 14.85
N SER A 517 -8.11 -9.41 15.80
CA SER A 517 -6.70 -9.07 15.69
C SER A 517 -6.03 -9.05 17.07
N TRP A 518 -4.71 -9.08 17.11
CA TRP A 518 -3.95 -8.77 18.33
C TRP A 518 -3.78 -7.25 18.52
N LYS A 519 -3.58 -6.85 19.76
CA LYS A 519 -3.28 -5.46 20.15
C LYS A 519 -1.98 -4.96 19.52
#